data_7b9961b6813cb69d5120803293b26738
#
_entry.id   7b9961b6813cb69d5120803293b26738
#
_cell.length_a   1.000
_cell.length_b   1.000
_cell.length_c   1.000
_cell.angle_alpha   90.00
_cell.angle_beta   90.00
_cell.angle_gamma   90.00
#
_symmetry.space_group_name_H-M   'P 1'
#
loop_
_entity.id
_entity.type
_entity.pdbx_description
1 polymer ?
#
loop_
_entity_poly.entity_id
_entity_poly.type
_entity_poly.pdbx_seq_one_letter_code
_entity_poly.pdbx_strand_id
1 'polypeptide(L)'
;PRPISSAASDVYKRQVSGLDDIRPFYFKQGSIPIYASDRVVSALNKRFEYVFKKDVNIPGTPNVITNIIEDNFIFNRHEIIVLNANHGNLPIHGFRFNNLAYFTDVKTIPQQEFYKLRDLDVLVINALRIEEHYSHLNLNDALEIISKIKPKRAYLTHISHKLGFHEDVQKELPENVFLAYDGLQVECD
;
A
#
# COMPACT_ATOMS: atom_id res chain seq x y z
N PRO A 1 -11.05 0.70 -13.42
CA PRO A 1 -11.05 1.33 -12.12
C PRO A 1 -9.66 1.18 -11.53
N ARG A 2 -8.97 2.29 -11.25
CA ARG A 2 -7.70 2.22 -10.55
C ARG A 2 -7.99 1.70 -9.15
N PRO A 3 -7.32 0.65 -8.65
CA PRO A 3 -7.42 0.32 -7.25
C PRO A 3 -6.99 1.55 -6.48
N ILE A 4 -7.81 1.99 -5.55
CA ILE A 4 -7.40 2.99 -4.56
C ILE A 4 -6.28 2.31 -3.81
N SER A 5 -5.05 2.77 -4.02
CA SER A 5 -3.88 2.26 -3.35
C SER A 5 -4.18 2.26 -1.85
N SER A 6 -4.34 1.09 -1.30
CA SER A 6 -4.54 0.93 0.11
C SER A 6 -3.19 1.02 0.81
N ALA A 7 -2.65 2.21 0.92
CA ALA A 7 -1.88 2.54 2.10
C ALA A 7 -2.80 2.45 3.34
N ALA A 8 -3.80 1.60 3.25
CA ALA A 8 -4.95 1.45 4.14
C ALA A 8 -4.58 0.79 5.47
N SER A 9 -3.32 0.66 5.74
CA SER A 9 -2.85 0.18 7.02
C SER A 9 -2.81 1.28 8.07
N ASP A 10 -2.82 2.55 7.65
CA ASP A 10 -2.76 3.67 8.57
C ASP A 10 -3.92 4.65 8.32
N VAL A 11 -4.65 4.99 9.40
CA VAL A 11 -5.86 5.83 9.36
C VAL A 11 -5.52 7.28 9.62
N TYR A 12 -4.38 7.76 9.16
CA TYR A 12 -4.06 9.18 9.24
C TYR A 12 -4.95 10.01 8.30
N LYS A 13 -5.22 11.25 8.73
CA LYS A 13 -6.07 12.17 7.97
C LYS A 13 -5.75 12.22 6.49
N ARG A 14 -4.47 12.35 6.16
CA ARG A 14 -3.96 12.51 4.79
C ARG A 14 -4.10 11.26 3.91
N GLN A 15 -4.22 10.06 4.50
CA GLN A 15 -4.31 8.80 3.75
C GLN A 15 -5.74 8.44 3.36
N VAL A 16 -6.72 8.86 4.17
CA VAL A 16 -8.13 8.49 3.97
C VAL A 16 -9.04 9.67 3.65
N SER A 17 -8.52 10.91 3.67
CA SER A 17 -9.34 12.12 3.41
C SER A 17 -9.96 12.13 2.01
N GLY A 18 -9.34 11.47 1.04
CA GLY A 18 -9.88 11.31 -0.31
C GLY A 18 -11.06 10.34 -0.43
N LEU A 19 -11.58 9.80 0.68
CA LEU A 19 -12.74 8.90 0.61
C LEU A 19 -13.98 9.61 0.05
N ASP A 20 -14.13 10.91 0.28
CA ASP A 20 -15.23 11.70 -0.30
C ASP A 20 -15.10 11.86 -1.82
N ASP A 21 -13.89 11.83 -2.35
CA ASP A 21 -13.61 12.01 -3.78
C ASP A 21 -13.99 10.79 -4.62
N ILE A 22 -14.41 9.68 -3.99
CA ILE A 22 -14.97 8.51 -4.70
C ILE A 22 -16.39 8.76 -5.23
N ARG A 23 -17.04 9.85 -4.83
CA ARG A 23 -18.43 10.17 -5.20
C ARG A 23 -18.72 10.13 -6.71
N PRO A 24 -17.92 10.71 -7.60
CA PRO A 24 -18.16 10.63 -9.05
C PRO A 24 -18.11 9.17 -9.57
N PHE A 25 -17.25 8.34 -8.98
CA PHE A 25 -17.17 6.93 -9.34
C PHE A 25 -18.41 6.16 -8.86
N TYR A 26 -18.87 6.43 -7.63
CA TYR A 26 -20.10 5.85 -7.11
C TYR A 26 -21.29 6.12 -8.02
N PHE A 27 -21.49 7.35 -8.47
CA PHE A 27 -22.60 7.70 -9.37
C PHE A 27 -22.50 7.01 -10.74
N LYS A 28 -21.29 6.68 -11.18
CA LYS A 28 -21.06 6.04 -12.48
C LYS A 28 -21.16 4.51 -12.42
N GLN A 29 -20.73 3.89 -11.34
CA GLN A 29 -20.56 2.42 -11.27
C GLN A 29 -21.26 1.77 -10.06
N GLY A 30 -21.97 2.53 -9.22
CA GLY A 30 -22.59 2.03 -7.99
C GLY A 30 -21.62 1.91 -6.82
N SER A 31 -22.02 1.13 -5.82
CA SER A 31 -21.26 0.98 -4.57
C SER A 31 -19.83 0.49 -4.79
N ILE A 32 -18.89 1.11 -4.08
CA ILE A 32 -17.45 0.86 -4.24
C ILE A 32 -16.98 -0.09 -3.13
N PRO A 33 -16.38 -1.25 -3.49
CA PRO A 33 -15.83 -2.17 -2.49
C PRO A 33 -14.56 -1.60 -1.87
N ILE A 34 -14.49 -1.65 -0.54
CA ILE A 34 -13.31 -1.34 0.27
C ILE A 34 -12.86 -2.64 0.95
N TYR A 35 -11.59 -2.96 0.79
CA TYR A 35 -10.94 -4.10 1.46
C TYR A 35 -9.97 -3.54 2.49
N ALA A 36 -10.17 -3.85 3.76
CA ALA A 36 -9.33 -3.35 4.85
C ALA A 36 -9.42 -4.23 6.09
N SER A 37 -8.44 -4.14 7.00
CA SER A 37 -8.53 -4.80 8.30
C SER A 37 -9.68 -4.23 9.13
N ASP A 38 -10.19 -5.02 10.07
CA ASP A 38 -11.29 -4.60 10.97
C ASP A 38 -10.97 -3.27 11.69
N ARG A 39 -9.73 -3.11 12.15
CA ARG A 39 -9.26 -1.86 12.79
C ARG A 39 -9.44 -0.66 11.86
N VAL A 40 -9.07 -0.79 10.58
CA VAL A 40 -9.19 0.29 9.59
C VAL A 40 -10.66 0.57 9.28
N VAL A 41 -11.47 -0.47 9.08
CA VAL A 41 -12.93 -0.34 8.86
C VAL A 41 -13.58 0.38 10.04
N SER A 42 -13.25 -0.01 11.28
CA SER A 42 -13.77 0.63 12.49
C SER A 42 -13.39 2.12 12.56
N ALA A 43 -12.17 2.47 12.19
CA ALA A 43 -11.73 3.86 12.17
C ALA A 43 -12.37 4.68 11.03
N LEU A 44 -12.57 4.09 9.86
CA LEU A 44 -13.30 4.72 8.75
C LEU A 44 -14.75 4.98 9.12
N ASN A 45 -15.43 4.01 9.75
CA ASN A 45 -16.81 4.16 10.24
C ASN A 45 -16.96 5.35 11.20
N LYS A 46 -16.01 5.54 12.13
CA LYS A 46 -16.03 6.67 13.05
C LYS A 46 -15.79 8.01 12.36
N ARG A 47 -14.97 8.03 11.31
CA ARG A 47 -14.55 9.26 10.66
C ARG A 47 -15.50 9.72 9.58
N PHE A 48 -16.04 8.78 8.82
CA PHE A 48 -16.95 9.00 7.70
C PHE A 48 -18.32 8.39 7.98
N GLU A 49 -18.82 8.60 9.19
CA GLU A 49 -20.07 8.00 9.68
C GLU A 49 -21.22 8.12 8.66
N TYR A 50 -21.31 9.26 7.98
CA TYR A 50 -22.32 9.54 6.96
C TYR A 50 -22.19 8.66 5.68
N VAL A 51 -20.98 8.12 5.39
CA VAL A 51 -20.77 7.19 4.26
C VAL A 51 -21.18 5.77 4.62
N PHE A 52 -21.04 5.40 5.90
CA PHE A 52 -21.23 4.03 6.39
C PHE A 52 -22.61 3.80 7.04
N LYS A 53 -23.32 4.86 7.46
CA LYS A 53 -24.66 4.74 8.01
C LYS A 53 -25.67 4.43 6.90
N LYS A 54 -26.22 3.19 6.92
CA LYS A 54 -27.22 2.74 5.96
C LYS A 54 -28.60 3.39 6.15
N ASP A 55 -28.89 3.89 7.34
CA ASP A 55 -30.22 4.39 7.73
C ASP A 55 -30.48 5.86 7.38
N VAL A 56 -29.46 6.59 6.94
CA VAL A 56 -29.55 7.99 6.57
C VAL A 56 -29.17 8.16 5.11
N ASN A 57 -30.19 8.19 4.25
CA ASN A 57 -29.98 8.47 2.83
C ASN A 57 -29.70 9.96 2.64
N ILE A 58 -28.45 10.37 2.84
CA ILE A 58 -28.01 11.74 2.57
C ILE A 58 -27.77 11.86 1.07
N PRO A 59 -28.54 12.70 0.35
CA PRO A 59 -28.36 12.88 -1.08
C PRO A 59 -26.91 13.27 -1.43
N GLY A 60 -26.34 12.60 -2.40
CA GLY A 60 -24.97 12.88 -2.85
C GLY A 60 -23.85 12.20 -2.05
N THR A 61 -24.16 11.37 -1.07
CA THR A 61 -23.15 10.58 -0.34
C THR A 61 -22.79 9.31 -1.12
N PRO A 62 -21.51 8.97 -1.28
CA PRO A 62 -21.11 7.71 -1.88
C PRO A 62 -21.47 6.53 -0.96
N ASN A 63 -21.81 5.41 -1.54
CA ASN A 63 -21.99 4.16 -0.79
C ASN A 63 -20.79 3.24 -1.01
N VAL A 64 -20.35 2.60 0.07
CA VAL A 64 -19.23 1.66 0.08
C VAL A 64 -19.66 0.31 0.62
N ILE A 65 -19.03 -0.75 0.10
CA ILE A 65 -19.18 -2.12 0.61
C ILE A 65 -17.88 -2.49 1.30
N THR A 66 -17.91 -2.69 2.60
CA THR A 66 -16.73 -3.08 3.37
C THR A 66 -16.52 -4.58 3.35
N ASN A 67 -15.29 -4.98 3.01
CA ASN A 67 -14.83 -6.36 3.07
C ASN A 67 -13.66 -6.40 4.06
N ILE A 68 -13.84 -7.08 5.18
CA ILE A 68 -12.79 -7.23 6.19
C ILE A 68 -11.76 -8.24 5.66
N ILE A 69 -10.49 -7.83 5.67
CA ILE A 69 -9.36 -8.68 5.28
C ILE A 69 -8.91 -9.44 6.53
N GLU A 70 -9.06 -10.76 6.48
CA GLU A 70 -8.50 -11.69 7.47
C GLU A 70 -7.37 -12.51 6.85
N ASP A 71 -7.56 -12.91 5.59
CA ASP A 71 -6.66 -13.73 4.79
C ASP A 71 -6.59 -13.24 3.34
N ASN A 72 -5.98 -14.04 2.45
CA ASN A 72 -6.00 -13.81 1.03
C ASN A 72 -7.44 -13.69 0.50
N PHE A 73 -7.64 -12.88 -0.50
CA PHE A 73 -8.98 -12.65 -1.06
C PHE A 73 -8.93 -12.56 -2.59
N ILE A 74 -10.11 -12.70 -3.21
CA ILE A 74 -10.24 -12.58 -4.67
C ILE A 74 -10.74 -11.17 -5.01
N PHE A 75 -10.03 -10.49 -5.89
CA PHE A 75 -10.43 -9.22 -6.47
C PHE A 75 -10.37 -9.30 -8.01
N ASN A 76 -11.50 -9.05 -8.68
CA ASN A 76 -11.60 -9.12 -10.16
C ASN A 76 -11.01 -10.41 -10.76
N ARG A 77 -11.27 -11.56 -10.14
CA ARG A 77 -10.76 -12.90 -10.51
C ARG A 77 -9.28 -13.13 -10.22
N HIS A 78 -8.57 -12.19 -9.65
CA HIS A 78 -7.17 -12.33 -9.23
C HIS A 78 -7.11 -12.60 -7.73
N GLU A 79 -6.30 -13.57 -7.34
CA GLU A 79 -5.97 -13.78 -5.93
C GLU A 79 -5.05 -12.66 -5.45
N ILE A 80 -5.42 -12.05 -4.34
CA ILE A 80 -4.62 -11.07 -3.64
C ILE A 80 -4.07 -11.72 -2.39
N ILE A 81 -2.77 -11.90 -2.33
CA ILE A 81 -2.08 -12.45 -1.18
C ILE A 81 -1.80 -11.32 -0.20
N VAL A 82 -2.28 -11.48 1.02
CA VAL A 82 -2.05 -10.52 2.11
C VAL A 82 -0.69 -10.77 2.75
N LEU A 83 0.10 -9.70 2.81
CA LEU A 83 1.44 -9.69 3.38
C LEU A 83 1.40 -8.92 4.69
N ASN A 84 1.67 -9.60 5.82
CA ASN A 84 1.69 -8.94 7.11
C ASN A 84 3.02 -8.20 7.32
N ALA A 85 2.93 -6.98 7.82
CA ALA A 85 4.08 -6.14 8.12
C ALA A 85 3.78 -5.22 9.29
N ASN A 86 4.76 -4.43 9.73
CA ASN A 86 4.57 -3.46 10.79
C ASN A 86 5.10 -2.08 10.40
N HIS A 87 4.35 -1.06 10.73
CA HIS A 87 4.73 0.35 10.72
C HIS A 87 5.09 0.78 12.16
N GLY A 88 6.35 0.67 12.54
CA GLY A 88 6.71 0.69 13.95
C GLY A 88 6.02 -0.46 14.71
N ASN A 89 5.19 -0.13 15.68
CA ASN A 89 4.41 -1.10 16.46
C ASN A 89 3.01 -1.36 15.87
N LEU A 90 2.66 -0.72 14.77
CA LEU A 90 1.33 -0.81 14.18
C LEU A 90 1.29 -1.90 13.11
N PRO A 91 0.42 -2.95 13.25
CA PRO A 91 0.23 -3.94 12.20
C PRO A 91 -0.36 -3.30 10.93
N ILE A 92 0.24 -3.63 9.80
CA ILE A 92 -0.17 -3.16 8.47
C ILE A 92 -0.19 -4.33 7.48
N HIS A 93 -0.80 -4.11 6.31
CA HIS A 93 -0.78 -5.06 5.21
C HIS A 93 -0.09 -4.48 3.98
N GLY A 94 0.81 -5.30 3.37
CA GLY A 94 1.14 -5.19 1.98
C GLY A 94 0.31 -6.17 1.17
N PHE A 95 0.43 -6.13 -0.15
CA PHE A 95 -0.33 -6.98 -1.05
C PHE A 95 0.54 -7.55 -2.16
N ARG A 96 0.31 -8.81 -2.49
CA ARG A 96 0.92 -9.43 -3.66
C ARG A 96 -0.16 -9.76 -4.69
N PHE A 97 0.10 -9.37 -5.93
CA PHE A 97 -0.69 -9.64 -7.13
C PHE A 97 0.19 -10.43 -8.10
N ASN A 98 -0.07 -11.70 -8.32
CA ASN A 98 0.80 -12.55 -9.12
C ASN A 98 2.27 -12.42 -8.65
N ASN A 99 3.14 -11.89 -9.51
CA ASN A 99 4.57 -11.70 -9.23
C ASN A 99 4.95 -10.26 -8.84
N LEU A 100 3.97 -9.41 -8.50
CA LEU A 100 4.18 -8.08 -7.96
C LEU A 100 3.82 -8.03 -6.48
N ALA A 101 4.73 -7.57 -5.63
CA ALA A 101 4.44 -7.24 -4.23
C ALA A 101 4.55 -5.72 -4.00
N TYR A 102 3.62 -5.19 -3.23
CA TYR A 102 3.53 -3.77 -2.91
C TYR A 102 3.48 -3.56 -1.40
N PHE A 103 4.44 -2.81 -0.89
CA PHE A 103 4.48 -2.32 0.49
C PHE A 103 4.63 -0.80 0.50
N THR A 104 3.93 -0.15 1.40
CA THR A 104 4.20 1.23 1.80
C THR A 104 4.15 1.32 3.32
N ASP A 105 4.83 2.31 3.90
CA ASP A 105 4.84 2.56 5.35
C ASP A 105 5.38 1.37 6.21
N VAL A 106 6.16 0.47 5.62
CA VAL A 106 6.70 -0.67 6.37
C VAL A 106 7.99 -0.31 7.12
N LYS A 107 8.13 -0.82 8.35
CA LYS A 107 9.39 -0.84 9.11
C LYS A 107 9.94 -2.25 9.23
N THR A 108 9.08 -3.25 9.48
CA THR A 108 9.51 -4.63 9.61
C THR A 108 8.56 -5.58 8.90
N ILE A 109 9.13 -6.62 8.28
CA ILE A 109 8.40 -7.75 7.70
C ILE A 109 8.75 -8.98 8.53
N PRO A 110 7.76 -9.65 9.16
CA PRO A 110 8.00 -10.87 9.91
C PRO A 110 8.66 -11.96 9.04
N GLN A 111 9.56 -12.72 9.62
CA GLN A 111 10.34 -13.76 8.90
C GLN A 111 9.45 -14.77 8.17
N GLN A 112 8.30 -15.11 8.76
CA GLN A 112 7.33 -16.03 8.15
C GLN A 112 6.67 -15.49 6.88
N GLU A 113 6.71 -14.19 6.62
CA GLU A 113 6.09 -13.61 5.41
C GLU A 113 7.00 -13.73 4.17
N PHE A 114 8.31 -13.94 4.37
CA PHE A 114 9.26 -13.96 3.25
C PHE A 114 9.01 -15.09 2.24
N TYR A 115 8.37 -16.21 2.62
CA TYR A 115 8.02 -17.26 1.67
C TYR A 115 6.98 -16.78 0.62
N LYS A 116 6.12 -15.81 0.99
CA LYS A 116 5.15 -15.18 0.10
C LYS A 116 5.81 -14.20 -0.88
N LEU A 117 7.06 -13.83 -0.66
CA LEU A 117 7.82 -12.85 -1.44
C LEU A 117 8.84 -13.51 -2.39
N ARG A 118 8.74 -14.81 -2.60
CA ARG A 118 9.59 -15.54 -3.55
C ARG A 118 9.15 -15.29 -4.98
N ASP A 119 10.10 -15.35 -5.91
CA ASP A 119 9.86 -15.30 -7.35
C ASP A 119 9.09 -14.07 -7.82
N LEU A 120 9.39 -12.91 -7.23
CA LEU A 120 8.80 -11.64 -7.63
C LEU A 120 9.49 -11.09 -8.89
N ASP A 121 8.67 -10.65 -9.84
CA ASP A 121 9.14 -9.81 -10.94
C ASP A 121 9.34 -8.38 -10.48
N VAL A 122 8.44 -7.88 -9.64
CA VAL A 122 8.47 -6.52 -9.13
C VAL A 122 8.20 -6.48 -7.62
N LEU A 123 9.05 -5.77 -6.92
CA LEU A 123 8.81 -5.36 -5.53
C LEU A 123 8.72 -3.84 -5.45
N VAL A 124 7.62 -3.33 -4.92
CA VAL A 124 7.49 -1.92 -4.54
C VAL A 124 7.56 -1.84 -3.02
N ILE A 125 8.51 -1.06 -2.50
CA ILE A 125 8.76 -0.95 -1.05
C ILE A 125 9.16 0.48 -0.67
N ASN A 126 8.87 0.92 0.55
CA ASN A 126 9.25 2.26 0.98
C ASN A 126 10.74 2.35 1.32
N ALA A 127 11.32 3.53 1.01
CA ALA A 127 12.61 3.97 1.53
C ALA A 127 12.51 5.46 1.89
N LEU A 128 12.21 5.76 3.14
CA LEU A 128 11.81 7.11 3.53
C LEU A 128 12.97 8.12 3.41
N ARG A 129 14.17 7.75 3.85
CA ARG A 129 15.36 8.62 3.94
C ARG A 129 16.63 7.81 4.17
N ILE A 130 17.79 8.49 4.24
CA ILE A 130 19.07 7.85 4.52
C ILE A 130 19.16 7.41 5.99
N GLU A 131 18.85 8.32 6.92
CA GLU A 131 18.97 8.03 8.35
C GLU A 131 17.85 7.12 8.81
N GLU A 132 18.12 6.45 9.93
CA GLU A 132 17.15 5.56 10.55
C GLU A 132 15.85 6.28 10.95
N HIS A 133 14.73 5.58 10.84
CA HIS A 133 13.41 6.03 11.25
C HIS A 133 12.71 4.96 12.09
N TYR A 134 11.97 5.39 13.11
CA TYR A 134 11.35 4.46 14.07
C TYR A 134 10.24 3.60 13.46
N SER A 135 9.55 4.08 12.43
CA SER A 135 8.37 3.41 11.85
C SER A 135 8.47 3.09 10.36
N HIS A 136 9.51 3.56 9.67
CA HIS A 136 9.72 3.31 8.25
C HIS A 136 11.10 2.73 7.98
N LEU A 137 11.24 2.01 6.87
CA LEU A 137 12.55 1.62 6.36
C LEU A 137 13.32 2.88 5.91
N ASN A 138 14.60 2.93 6.24
CA ASN A 138 15.55 3.80 5.58
C ASN A 138 16.06 3.13 4.30
N LEU A 139 16.94 3.79 3.55
CA LEU A 139 17.47 3.25 2.31
C LEU A 139 18.21 1.93 2.52
N ASN A 140 19.11 1.85 3.51
CA ASN A 140 19.89 0.66 3.79
C ASN A 140 19.02 -0.54 4.19
N ASP A 141 18.03 -0.33 5.08
CA ASP A 141 17.08 -1.37 5.49
C ASP A 141 16.29 -1.90 4.28
N ALA A 142 15.85 -1.00 3.38
CA ALA A 142 15.13 -1.38 2.17
C ALA A 142 16.00 -2.21 1.22
N LEU A 143 17.25 -1.80 1.00
CA LEU A 143 18.21 -2.54 0.16
C LEU A 143 18.55 -3.92 0.76
N GLU A 144 18.64 -4.03 2.09
CA GLU A 144 18.83 -5.31 2.76
C GLU A 144 17.64 -6.27 2.51
N ILE A 145 16.42 -5.78 2.63
CA ILE A 145 15.20 -6.56 2.33
C ILE A 145 15.19 -6.98 0.86
N ILE A 146 15.47 -6.06 -0.07
CA ILE A 146 15.55 -6.35 -1.50
C ILE A 146 16.58 -7.43 -1.79
N SER A 147 17.75 -7.37 -1.15
CA SER A 147 18.82 -8.38 -1.31
C SER A 147 18.42 -9.77 -0.83
N LYS A 148 17.54 -9.87 0.17
CA LYS A 148 16.99 -11.14 0.69
C LYS A 148 15.91 -11.70 -0.23
N ILE A 149 15.01 -10.85 -0.74
CA ILE A 149 13.89 -11.24 -1.60
C ILE A 149 14.35 -11.54 -3.02
N LYS A 150 15.32 -10.78 -3.54
CA LYS A 150 15.88 -10.88 -4.89
C LYS A 150 14.82 -10.78 -6.01
N PRO A 151 14.00 -9.73 -6.02
CA PRO A 151 13.06 -9.52 -7.11
C PRO A 151 13.83 -9.21 -8.41
N LYS A 152 13.22 -9.43 -9.58
CA LYS A 152 13.83 -9.01 -10.85
C LYS A 152 14.03 -7.49 -10.90
N ARG A 153 13.07 -6.71 -10.38
CA ARG A 153 13.13 -5.25 -10.26
C ARG A 153 12.54 -4.81 -8.93
N ALA A 154 13.13 -3.82 -8.30
CA ALA A 154 12.59 -3.18 -7.10
C ALA A 154 12.38 -1.68 -7.31
N TYR A 155 11.28 -1.15 -6.82
CA TYR A 155 10.96 0.28 -6.88
C TYR A 155 10.80 0.83 -5.46
N LEU A 156 11.60 1.86 -5.16
CA LEU A 156 11.54 2.55 -3.88
C LEU A 156 10.50 3.66 -3.94
N THR A 157 9.57 3.66 -2.99
CA THR A 157 8.47 4.62 -2.87
C THR A 157 8.45 5.29 -1.49
N HIS A 158 7.48 6.16 -1.23
CA HIS A 158 7.32 6.87 0.05
C HIS A 158 8.57 7.62 0.47
N ILE A 159 9.16 8.31 -0.49
CA ILE A 159 10.44 9.02 -0.40
C ILE A 159 10.22 10.40 0.21
N SER A 160 11.03 10.78 1.19
CA SER A 160 11.07 12.13 1.72
C SER A 160 12.21 12.95 1.09
N HIS A 161 12.16 14.27 1.26
CA HIS A 161 13.24 15.17 0.83
C HIS A 161 14.61 14.86 1.48
N LYS A 162 14.63 14.06 2.56
CA LYS A 162 15.87 13.65 3.25
C LYS A 162 16.54 12.43 2.61
N LEU A 163 15.98 11.85 1.56
CA LEU A 163 16.66 10.81 0.81
C LEU A 163 17.74 11.40 -0.10
N GLY A 164 17.50 12.59 -0.64
CA GLY A 164 18.38 13.28 -1.59
C GLY A 164 17.66 13.58 -2.90
N PHE A 165 18.39 14.10 -3.87
CA PHE A 165 17.88 14.35 -5.21
C PHE A 165 17.77 13.03 -5.98
N HIS A 166 16.70 12.87 -6.73
CA HIS A 166 16.38 11.63 -7.46
C HIS A 166 17.54 11.15 -8.34
N GLU A 167 18.10 12.05 -9.15
CA GLU A 167 19.18 11.69 -10.09
C GLU A 167 20.46 11.24 -9.40
N ASP A 168 20.78 11.79 -8.24
CA ASP A 168 22.01 11.47 -7.51
C ASP A 168 21.85 10.13 -6.78
N VAL A 169 20.74 9.96 -6.06
CA VAL A 169 20.47 8.71 -5.36
C VAL A 169 20.34 7.53 -6.35
N GLN A 170 19.68 7.75 -7.50
CA GLN A 170 19.50 6.67 -8.50
C GLN A 170 20.86 6.13 -9.02
N LYS A 171 21.88 6.97 -9.13
CA LYS A 171 23.23 6.53 -9.59
C LYS A 171 23.93 5.60 -8.59
N GLU A 172 23.56 5.68 -7.31
CA GLU A 172 24.18 4.90 -6.24
C GLU A 172 23.43 3.58 -5.95
N LEU A 173 22.23 3.39 -6.55
CA LEU A 173 21.44 2.19 -6.33
C LEU A 173 21.95 0.98 -7.15
N PRO A 174 21.72 -0.25 -6.68
CA PRO A 174 21.96 -1.45 -7.48
C PRO A 174 21.19 -1.41 -8.82
N GLU A 175 21.71 -2.07 -9.85
CA GLU A 175 21.20 -2.03 -11.23
C GLU A 175 19.70 -2.35 -11.36
N ASN A 176 19.17 -3.21 -10.49
CA ASN A 176 17.76 -3.63 -10.50
C ASN A 176 16.88 -2.85 -9.50
N VAL A 177 17.39 -1.78 -8.89
CA VAL A 177 16.67 -0.95 -7.91
C VAL A 177 16.48 0.46 -8.47
N PHE A 178 15.24 0.94 -8.43
CA PHE A 178 14.85 2.22 -9.02
C PHE A 178 14.10 3.08 -8.01
N LEU A 179 14.28 4.39 -8.07
CA LEU A 179 13.38 5.32 -7.39
C LEU A 179 12.08 5.47 -8.19
N ALA A 180 10.94 5.32 -7.53
CA ALA A 180 9.66 5.61 -8.14
C ALA A 180 9.45 7.13 -8.28
N TYR A 181 8.71 7.53 -9.32
CA TYR A 181 8.32 8.92 -9.58
C TYR A 181 6.87 8.99 -10.07
N ASP A 182 6.27 10.17 -9.97
CA ASP A 182 4.87 10.37 -10.37
C ASP A 182 4.68 10.13 -11.87
N GLY A 183 3.74 9.26 -12.20
CA GLY A 183 3.48 8.85 -13.58
C GLY A 183 4.28 7.63 -14.07
N LEU A 184 5.16 7.05 -13.22
CA LEU A 184 5.84 5.81 -13.57
C LEU A 184 4.83 4.69 -13.84
N GLN A 185 5.00 4.01 -14.98
CA GLN A 185 4.23 2.83 -15.36
C GLN A 185 5.17 1.63 -15.41
N VAL A 186 4.79 0.56 -14.74
CA VAL A 186 5.56 -0.69 -14.66
C VAL A 186 4.69 -1.83 -15.17
N GLU A 187 5.16 -2.51 -16.20
CA GLU A 187 4.52 -3.72 -16.71
C GLU A 187 5.00 -4.92 -15.91
N CYS A 188 4.05 -5.77 -15.53
CA CYS A 188 4.28 -7.04 -14.83
C CYS A 188 3.56 -8.15 -15.60
N ASP A 189 4.25 -9.26 -15.86
CA ASP A 189 3.69 -10.45 -16.51
C ASP A 189 2.80 -11.25 -15.54
#